data_6a5756a15c24d20d72d41f9841d3fb71
#
_entry.id   6a5756a15c24d20d72d41f9841d3fb71
#
_cell.length_a   1.000
_cell.length_b   1.000
_cell.length_c   1.000
_cell.angle_alpha   90.00
_cell.angle_beta   90.00
_cell.angle_gamma   90.00
#
_symmetry.space_group_name_H-M   'P 1'
#
loop_
_entity.id
_entity.type
_entity.pdbx_description
1 polymer ?
#
loop_
_entity_poly.entity_id
_entity_poly.type
_entity_poly.pdbx_seq_one_letter_code
_entity_poly.pdbx_strand_id
1 'polypeptide(L)'
;ILNDEISKIDRILPVVKALVGEGVICSVDTYKAEVMEAVLGEGAKIINDISALTFDKRSLEVIASAKASVVLMHMRGDPHNMMAHTNYKDVVSEVWEYLDNRIKVCVNAGINLDCIAVDPGIGFSKNTKDNFKLIDKLEFFESLPCSKLIGISRKFGVNKVANNRLNESISLGISSIRKGINILRVHDVLETRRALDSWLIERNQLK
;
A
#
# COMPACT_ATOMS: atom_id res chain seq x y z
N ILE A 1 2.18 -13.48 23.59
CA ILE A 1 1.75 -13.34 22.17
C ILE A 1 0.25 -13.04 22.12
N LEU A 2 -0.63 -13.85 22.73
CA LEU A 2 -2.08 -13.62 22.78
C LEU A 2 -2.48 -12.28 23.41
N ASN A 3 -1.85 -11.87 24.50
CA ASN A 3 -2.12 -10.58 25.17
C ASN A 3 -1.78 -9.36 24.33
N ASP A 4 -0.79 -9.43 23.43
CA ASP A 4 -0.41 -8.31 22.56
C ASP A 4 -1.41 -8.13 21.38
N GLU A 5 -2.01 -9.23 20.91
CA GLU A 5 -3.01 -9.21 19.84
C GLU A 5 -4.37 -8.71 20.32
N ILE A 6 -4.85 -9.16 21.48
CA ILE A 6 -6.05 -8.63 22.13
C ILE A 6 -5.89 -7.13 22.37
N SER A 7 -4.76 -6.68 22.88
CA SER A 7 -4.46 -5.24 23.07
C SER A 7 -4.47 -4.43 21.75
N LYS A 8 -4.14 -5.03 20.60
CA LYS A 8 -4.21 -4.36 19.29
C LYS A 8 -5.64 -4.25 18.79
N ILE A 9 -6.42 -5.31 18.92
CA ILE A 9 -7.84 -5.33 18.55
C ILE A 9 -8.61 -4.31 19.40
N ASP A 10 -8.44 -4.32 20.72
CA ASP A 10 -9.10 -3.40 21.65
C ASP A 10 -8.82 -1.92 21.34
N ARG A 11 -7.67 -1.60 20.80
CA ARG A 11 -7.31 -0.23 20.42
C ARG A 11 -7.88 0.21 19.08
N ILE A 12 -7.98 -0.71 18.10
CA ILE A 12 -8.35 -0.34 16.73
C ILE A 12 -9.87 -0.42 16.52
N LEU A 13 -10.57 -1.38 17.12
CA LEU A 13 -12.00 -1.58 16.88
C LEU A 13 -12.86 -0.36 17.20
N PRO A 14 -12.69 0.36 18.34
CA PRO A 14 -13.48 1.56 18.62
C PRO A 14 -13.33 2.64 17.54
N VAL A 15 -12.12 2.79 17.00
CA VAL A 15 -11.82 3.76 15.93
C VAL A 15 -12.49 3.35 14.63
N VAL A 16 -12.33 2.10 14.21
CA VAL A 16 -12.94 1.56 12.99
C VAL A 16 -14.46 1.69 13.07
N LYS A 17 -15.07 1.28 14.19
CA LYS A 17 -16.52 1.35 14.41
C LYS A 17 -17.05 2.77 14.31
N ALA A 18 -16.38 3.73 14.93
CA ALA A 18 -16.75 5.13 14.87
C ALA A 18 -16.71 5.67 13.44
N LEU A 19 -15.61 5.42 12.71
CA LEU A 19 -15.44 5.90 11.34
C LEU A 19 -16.42 5.23 10.36
N VAL A 20 -16.65 3.94 10.48
CA VAL A 20 -17.64 3.21 9.68
C VAL A 20 -19.06 3.73 9.96
N GLY A 21 -19.40 4.04 11.22
CA GLY A 21 -20.67 4.65 11.60
C GLY A 21 -20.92 6.02 10.95
N GLU A 22 -19.85 6.77 10.66
CA GLU A 22 -19.87 8.03 9.90
C GLU A 22 -19.84 7.84 8.37
N GLY A 23 -19.90 6.60 7.88
CA GLY A 23 -19.86 6.28 6.45
C GLY A 23 -18.46 6.36 5.80
N VAL A 24 -17.39 6.40 6.61
CA VAL A 24 -16.01 6.46 6.11
C VAL A 24 -15.56 5.07 5.65
N ILE A 25 -14.96 4.99 4.46
CA ILE A 25 -14.31 3.77 3.98
C ILE A 25 -12.96 3.62 4.70
N CYS A 26 -12.87 2.63 5.59
CA CYS A 26 -11.67 2.36 6.35
C CYS A 26 -10.76 1.36 5.64
N SER A 27 -9.46 1.69 5.54
CA SER A 27 -8.37 0.78 5.21
C SER A 27 -7.53 0.54 6.47
N VAL A 28 -7.33 -0.72 6.84
CA VAL A 28 -6.62 -1.08 8.07
C VAL A 28 -5.28 -1.74 7.74
N ASP A 29 -4.20 -1.19 8.32
CA ASP A 29 -2.85 -1.73 8.19
C ASP A 29 -2.67 -2.90 9.18
N THR A 30 -2.69 -4.13 8.67
CA THR A 30 -2.42 -5.34 9.47
C THR A 30 -1.98 -6.51 8.60
N TYR A 31 -1.14 -7.38 9.15
CA TYR A 31 -0.74 -8.67 8.57
C TYR A 31 -1.20 -9.87 9.44
N LYS A 32 -2.09 -9.64 10.39
CA LYS A 32 -2.63 -10.64 11.33
C LYS A 32 -4.07 -10.99 10.97
N ALA A 33 -4.36 -12.24 10.67
CA ALA A 33 -5.70 -12.69 10.30
C ALA A 33 -6.76 -12.40 11.35
N GLU A 34 -6.44 -12.54 12.63
CA GLU A 34 -7.36 -12.25 13.74
C GLU A 34 -7.79 -10.77 13.77
N VAL A 35 -6.83 -9.85 13.53
CA VAL A 35 -7.14 -8.42 13.43
C VAL A 35 -7.96 -8.14 12.17
N MET A 36 -7.64 -8.79 11.03
CA MET A 36 -8.42 -8.67 9.79
C MET A 36 -9.87 -9.07 10.01
N GLU A 37 -10.12 -10.26 10.60
CA GLU A 37 -11.47 -10.75 10.94
C GLU A 37 -12.24 -9.73 11.78
N ALA A 38 -11.62 -9.23 12.84
CA ALA A 38 -12.25 -8.31 13.76
C ALA A 38 -12.64 -6.97 13.08
N VAL A 39 -11.73 -6.35 12.34
CA VAL A 39 -12.00 -5.04 11.70
C VAL A 39 -12.93 -5.14 10.51
N LEU A 40 -12.88 -6.24 9.75
CA LEU A 40 -13.82 -6.50 8.65
C LEU A 40 -15.22 -6.77 9.19
N GLY A 41 -15.35 -7.47 10.33
CA GLY A 41 -16.61 -7.67 11.05
C GLY A 41 -17.26 -6.36 11.51
N GLU A 42 -16.48 -5.33 11.85
CA GLU A 42 -16.96 -3.97 12.18
C GLU A 42 -17.17 -3.08 10.95
N GLY A 43 -16.97 -3.61 9.75
CA GLY A 43 -17.32 -2.91 8.50
C GLY A 43 -16.17 -2.21 7.78
N ALA A 44 -14.91 -2.39 8.20
CA ALA A 44 -13.76 -1.98 7.36
C ALA A 44 -13.86 -2.65 5.99
N LYS A 45 -13.42 -1.98 4.94
CA LYS A 45 -13.56 -2.46 3.55
C LYS A 45 -12.25 -2.90 2.93
N ILE A 46 -11.13 -2.43 3.46
CA ILE A 46 -9.81 -2.62 2.85
C ILE A 46 -8.82 -3.07 3.92
N ILE A 47 -8.05 -4.09 3.62
CA ILE A 47 -6.87 -4.47 4.41
C ILE A 47 -5.61 -4.07 3.63
N ASN A 48 -4.71 -3.35 4.28
CA ASN A 48 -3.38 -3.08 3.75
C ASN A 48 -2.37 -4.00 4.44
N ASP A 49 -1.93 -5.04 3.72
CA ASP A 49 -1.01 -6.05 4.28
C ASP A 49 0.39 -5.92 3.67
N ILE A 50 1.32 -5.47 4.50
CA ILE A 50 2.74 -5.32 4.13
C ILE A 50 3.44 -6.64 3.82
N SER A 51 2.84 -7.77 4.17
CA SER A 51 3.35 -9.12 3.86
C SER A 51 2.71 -9.74 2.61
N ALA A 52 1.75 -9.05 1.97
CA ALA A 52 0.98 -9.59 0.85
C ALA A 52 0.29 -10.95 1.17
N LEU A 53 -0.33 -11.05 2.35
CA LEU A 53 -1.01 -12.23 2.88
C LEU A 53 -0.11 -13.48 3.01
N THR A 54 1.17 -13.26 3.39
CA THR A 54 2.11 -14.38 3.57
C THR A 54 2.48 -14.64 5.02
N PHE A 55 2.32 -13.65 5.90
CA PHE A 55 2.75 -13.76 7.29
C PHE A 55 1.85 -14.70 8.10
N ASP A 56 0.54 -14.50 8.01
CA ASP A 56 -0.46 -15.36 8.68
C ASP A 56 -1.14 -16.25 7.64
N LYS A 57 -1.09 -17.56 7.85
CA LYS A 57 -1.63 -18.56 6.91
C LYS A 57 -3.15 -18.44 6.70
N ARG A 58 -3.89 -17.86 7.66
CA ARG A 58 -5.34 -17.64 7.57
C ARG A 58 -5.70 -16.36 6.81
N SER A 59 -4.77 -15.42 6.64
CA SER A 59 -5.07 -14.11 6.04
C SER A 59 -5.73 -14.22 4.67
N LEU A 60 -5.27 -15.13 3.83
CA LEU A 60 -5.81 -15.36 2.49
C LEU A 60 -7.29 -15.78 2.53
N GLU A 61 -7.61 -16.75 3.39
CA GLU A 61 -8.97 -17.24 3.60
C GLU A 61 -9.91 -16.17 4.17
N VAL A 62 -9.42 -15.41 5.14
CA VAL A 62 -10.17 -14.30 5.77
C VAL A 62 -10.57 -13.24 4.73
N ILE A 63 -9.64 -12.80 3.90
CA ILE A 63 -9.93 -11.80 2.86
C ILE A 63 -10.90 -12.34 1.82
N ALA A 64 -10.70 -13.58 1.35
CA ALA A 64 -11.57 -14.22 0.37
C ALA A 64 -12.99 -14.38 0.89
N SER A 65 -13.16 -14.88 2.13
CA SER A 65 -14.46 -15.11 2.77
C SER A 65 -15.20 -13.81 3.04
N ALA A 66 -14.51 -12.77 3.47
CA ALA A 66 -15.08 -11.45 3.72
C ALA A 66 -15.39 -10.66 2.43
N LYS A 67 -14.90 -11.12 1.27
CA LYS A 67 -14.94 -10.38 -0.03
C LYS A 67 -14.40 -8.96 0.11
N ALA A 68 -13.38 -8.79 0.95
CA ALA A 68 -12.76 -7.50 1.22
C ALA A 68 -11.75 -7.12 0.13
N SER A 69 -11.50 -5.81 0.00
CA SER A 69 -10.38 -5.33 -0.82
C SER A 69 -9.06 -5.48 -0.06
N VAL A 70 -7.97 -5.71 -0.79
CA VAL A 70 -6.65 -5.89 -0.20
C VAL A 70 -5.56 -5.15 -0.98
N VAL A 71 -4.65 -4.54 -0.25
CA VAL A 71 -3.39 -4.03 -0.80
C VAL A 71 -2.27 -5.02 -0.47
N LEU A 72 -1.64 -5.54 -1.51
CA LEU A 72 -0.53 -6.50 -1.42
C LEU A 72 0.78 -5.74 -1.60
N MET A 73 1.58 -5.62 -0.54
CA MET A 73 2.85 -4.90 -0.61
C MET A 73 4.03 -5.87 -0.73
N HIS A 74 5.04 -5.47 -1.52
CA HIS A 74 6.31 -6.19 -1.58
C HIS A 74 7.25 -5.79 -0.44
N MET A 75 7.66 -6.78 0.33
CA MET A 75 8.75 -6.69 1.30
C MET A 75 9.49 -8.05 1.38
N ARG A 76 10.80 -8.03 1.58
CA ARG A 76 11.60 -9.20 1.95
C ARG A 76 11.87 -9.20 3.44
N GLY A 77 11.77 -10.37 4.07
CA GLY A 77 11.86 -10.48 5.52
C GLY A 77 10.62 -9.93 6.23
N ASP A 78 10.82 -9.39 7.39
CA ASP A 78 9.82 -8.73 8.23
C ASP A 78 10.29 -7.31 8.63
N PRO A 79 9.44 -6.48 9.25
CA PRO A 79 9.83 -5.11 9.63
C PRO A 79 11.07 -4.99 10.52
N HIS A 80 11.43 -6.04 11.27
CA HIS A 80 12.60 -6.03 12.16
C HIS A 80 13.90 -6.34 11.42
N ASN A 81 13.84 -7.18 10.36
CA ASN A 81 15.03 -7.65 9.63
C ASN A 81 15.09 -7.23 8.17
N MET A 82 14.08 -6.55 7.63
CA MET A 82 13.95 -6.20 6.21
C MET A 82 15.19 -5.48 5.64
N MET A 83 15.92 -4.72 6.45
CA MET A 83 17.12 -4.00 6.00
C MET A 83 18.32 -4.91 5.74
N ALA A 84 18.30 -6.15 6.23
CA ALA A 84 19.29 -7.17 5.89
C ALA A 84 19.02 -7.82 4.50
N HIS A 85 17.86 -7.57 3.91
CA HIS A 85 17.39 -8.21 2.68
C HIS A 85 17.31 -7.22 1.49
N THR A 86 18.23 -6.27 1.40
CA THR A 86 18.25 -5.22 0.35
C THR A 86 19.05 -5.60 -0.90
N ASN A 87 19.47 -6.85 -1.04
CA ASN A 87 20.31 -7.28 -2.15
C ASN A 87 19.46 -7.82 -3.31
N TYR A 88 19.26 -6.99 -4.34
CA TYR A 88 18.54 -7.33 -5.58
C TYR A 88 19.52 -7.43 -6.75
N LYS A 89 19.28 -8.36 -7.67
CA LYS A 89 19.92 -8.37 -9.00
C LYS A 89 19.26 -7.29 -9.87
N ASP A 90 17.94 -7.31 -9.95
CA ASP A 90 17.12 -6.28 -10.55
C ASP A 90 15.84 -6.06 -9.73
N VAL A 91 15.83 -4.99 -8.93
CA VAL A 91 14.74 -4.69 -8.01
C VAL A 91 13.38 -4.52 -8.73
N VAL A 92 13.37 -3.99 -9.95
CA VAL A 92 12.11 -3.74 -10.69
C VAL A 92 11.46 -5.07 -11.10
N SER A 93 12.21 -5.93 -11.77
CA SER A 93 11.73 -7.23 -12.21
C SER A 93 11.36 -8.14 -11.04
N GLU A 94 12.20 -8.19 -9.99
CA GLU A 94 11.97 -9.07 -8.84
C GLU A 94 10.75 -8.65 -8.01
N VAL A 95 10.51 -7.33 -7.88
CA VAL A 95 9.29 -6.82 -7.22
C VAL A 95 8.06 -7.08 -8.07
N TRP A 96 8.17 -6.90 -9.38
CA TRP A 96 7.07 -7.18 -10.31
C TRP A 96 6.69 -8.65 -10.29
N GLU A 97 7.65 -9.56 -10.42
CA GLU A 97 7.42 -11.01 -10.37
C GLU A 97 6.78 -11.47 -9.06
N TYR A 98 7.24 -10.91 -7.94
CA TYR A 98 6.64 -11.21 -6.64
C TYR A 98 5.16 -10.78 -6.60
N LEU A 99 4.85 -9.55 -7.02
CA LEU A 99 3.48 -9.03 -6.98
C LEU A 99 2.57 -9.79 -7.95
N ASP A 100 3.02 -10.11 -9.16
CA ASP A 100 2.29 -10.92 -10.13
C ASP A 100 1.93 -12.30 -9.56
N ASN A 101 2.90 -12.97 -8.93
CA ASN A 101 2.66 -14.24 -8.24
C ASN A 101 1.66 -14.10 -7.09
N ARG A 102 1.73 -13.01 -6.30
CA ARG A 102 0.77 -12.79 -5.21
C ARG A 102 -0.64 -12.54 -5.73
N ILE A 103 -0.79 -11.78 -6.80
CA ILE A 103 -2.10 -11.58 -7.46
C ILE A 103 -2.69 -12.93 -7.88
N LYS A 104 -1.91 -13.78 -8.56
CA LYS A 104 -2.36 -15.10 -9.00
C LYS A 104 -2.82 -15.99 -7.84
N VAL A 105 -2.08 -16.00 -6.73
CA VAL A 105 -2.47 -16.73 -5.51
C VAL A 105 -3.78 -16.21 -4.95
N CYS A 106 -3.96 -14.90 -4.86
CA CYS A 106 -5.17 -14.27 -4.34
C CYS A 106 -6.40 -14.59 -5.23
N VAL A 107 -6.26 -14.47 -6.55
CA VAL A 107 -7.33 -14.78 -7.50
C VAL A 107 -7.71 -16.26 -7.43
N ASN A 108 -6.74 -17.17 -7.36
CA ASN A 108 -6.99 -18.61 -7.21
C ASN A 108 -7.68 -18.97 -5.89
N ALA A 109 -7.52 -18.15 -4.85
CA ALA A 109 -8.24 -18.29 -3.58
C ALA A 109 -9.65 -17.66 -3.60
N GLY A 110 -10.09 -17.10 -4.73
CA GLY A 110 -11.42 -16.52 -4.91
C GLY A 110 -11.53 -15.02 -4.59
N ILE A 111 -10.41 -14.32 -4.40
CA ILE A 111 -10.44 -12.85 -4.25
C ILE A 111 -10.62 -12.25 -5.64
N ASN A 112 -11.63 -11.37 -5.79
CA ASN A 112 -11.89 -10.69 -7.05
C ASN A 112 -10.70 -9.78 -7.41
N LEU A 113 -10.26 -9.82 -8.65
CA LEU A 113 -9.16 -9.01 -9.15
C LEU A 113 -9.39 -7.50 -8.95
N ASP A 114 -10.62 -7.02 -9.10
CA ASP A 114 -11.01 -5.63 -8.87
C ASP A 114 -10.91 -5.20 -7.37
N CYS A 115 -10.80 -6.18 -6.46
CA CYS A 115 -10.58 -5.96 -5.04
C CYS A 115 -9.10 -5.99 -4.65
N ILE A 116 -8.19 -6.15 -5.62
CA ILE A 116 -6.74 -6.21 -5.36
C ILE A 116 -6.07 -4.90 -5.80
N ALA A 117 -5.24 -4.36 -4.94
CA ALA A 117 -4.24 -3.37 -5.29
C ALA A 117 -2.85 -3.87 -4.90
N VAL A 118 -1.81 -3.42 -5.59
CA VAL A 118 -0.41 -3.77 -5.29
C VAL A 118 0.41 -2.53 -4.94
N ASP A 119 1.36 -2.69 -4.02
CA ASP A 119 2.33 -1.65 -3.63
C ASP A 119 3.75 -2.20 -3.81
N PRO A 120 4.63 -1.56 -4.60
CA PRO A 120 6.03 -1.97 -4.74
C PRO A 120 6.83 -1.89 -3.45
N GLY A 121 6.29 -1.30 -2.39
CA GLY A 121 6.89 -1.28 -1.06
C GLY A 121 8.12 -0.36 -0.97
N ILE A 122 7.98 0.89 -1.41
CA ILE A 122 9.03 1.91 -1.28
C ILE A 122 9.39 2.11 0.20
N GLY A 123 10.69 2.02 0.52
CA GLY A 123 11.21 2.14 1.88
C GLY A 123 11.18 0.85 2.70
N PHE A 124 10.77 -0.29 2.10
CA PHE A 124 10.77 -1.60 2.73
C PHE A 124 11.76 -2.53 2.03
N SER A 125 12.69 -3.15 2.78
CA SER A 125 13.71 -4.07 2.27
C SER A 125 14.47 -3.57 1.02
N LYS A 126 14.63 -2.28 0.85
CA LYS A 126 15.28 -1.65 -0.31
C LYS A 126 16.22 -0.56 0.15
N ASN A 127 17.42 -0.52 -0.42
CA ASN A 127 18.34 0.59 -0.22
C ASN A 127 17.88 1.84 -1.00
N THR A 128 18.55 2.96 -0.80
CA THR A 128 18.18 4.24 -1.42
C THR A 128 18.18 4.15 -2.95
N LYS A 129 19.19 3.52 -3.55
CA LYS A 129 19.31 3.36 -5.01
C LYS A 129 18.16 2.55 -5.59
N ASP A 130 17.79 1.45 -4.94
CA ASP A 130 16.70 0.58 -5.37
C ASP A 130 15.33 1.27 -5.24
N ASN A 131 15.11 2.05 -4.19
CA ASN A 131 13.91 2.85 -4.05
C ASN A 131 13.75 3.86 -5.19
N PHE A 132 14.82 4.61 -5.53
CA PHE A 132 14.77 5.55 -6.65
C PHE A 132 14.60 4.85 -8.00
N LYS A 133 15.25 3.69 -8.21
CA LYS A 133 15.07 2.88 -9.42
C LYS A 133 13.62 2.42 -9.59
N LEU A 134 12.95 1.99 -8.52
CA LEU A 134 11.54 1.63 -8.55
C LEU A 134 10.65 2.83 -8.89
N ILE A 135 10.87 3.99 -8.26
CA ILE A 135 10.11 5.21 -8.55
C ILE A 135 10.32 5.67 -10.01
N ASP A 136 11.53 5.54 -10.51
CA ASP A 136 11.84 5.87 -11.91
C ASP A 136 11.13 4.95 -12.90
N LYS A 137 10.96 3.68 -12.57
CA LYS A 137 10.40 2.63 -13.43
C LYS A 137 8.99 2.18 -13.04
N LEU A 138 8.16 3.06 -12.43
CA LEU A 138 6.79 2.70 -12.01
C LEU A 138 5.91 2.28 -13.18
N GLU A 139 6.13 2.82 -14.38
CA GLU A 139 5.41 2.42 -15.61
C GLU A 139 5.55 0.93 -15.92
N PHE A 140 6.61 0.26 -15.46
CA PHE A 140 6.78 -1.19 -15.63
C PHE A 140 5.65 -1.99 -14.97
N PHE A 141 5.09 -1.46 -13.89
CA PHE A 141 4.00 -2.09 -13.15
C PHE A 141 2.62 -1.90 -13.80
N GLU A 142 2.49 -1.09 -14.85
CA GLU A 142 1.21 -0.92 -15.59
C GLU A 142 0.71 -2.25 -16.15
N SER A 143 1.61 -3.17 -16.51
CA SER A 143 1.28 -4.50 -17.00
C SER A 143 0.60 -5.42 -15.98
N LEU A 144 0.64 -5.10 -14.67
CA LEU A 144 -0.11 -5.85 -13.66
C LEU A 144 -1.62 -5.56 -13.79
N PRO A 145 -2.49 -6.59 -13.72
CA PRO A 145 -3.90 -6.46 -14.10
C PRO A 145 -4.80 -5.84 -13.01
N CYS A 146 -4.25 -5.25 -11.97
CA CYS A 146 -4.97 -4.67 -10.84
C CYS A 146 -4.55 -3.23 -10.56
N SER A 147 -5.17 -2.57 -9.58
CA SER A 147 -4.80 -1.22 -9.16
C SER A 147 -3.40 -1.17 -8.53
N LYS A 148 -2.69 -0.07 -8.74
CA LYS A 148 -1.35 0.20 -8.18
C LYS A 148 -1.42 1.30 -7.15
N LEU A 149 -0.95 1.02 -5.95
CA LEU A 149 -0.82 1.96 -4.84
C LEU A 149 0.64 2.29 -4.59
N ILE A 150 0.92 3.51 -4.19
CA ILE A 150 2.25 3.88 -3.69
C ILE A 150 2.16 4.76 -2.45
N GLY A 151 3.00 4.45 -1.46
CA GLY A 151 3.16 5.20 -0.22
C GLY A 151 4.55 5.82 -0.12
N ILE A 152 4.74 7.01 -0.71
CA ILE A 152 6.03 7.73 -0.70
C ILE A 152 6.04 8.96 0.21
N SER A 153 4.89 9.30 0.77
CA SER A 153 4.73 10.51 1.60
C SER A 153 5.70 10.51 2.79
N ARG A 154 6.47 11.59 2.91
CA ARG A 154 7.48 11.84 3.94
C ARG A 154 8.65 10.84 4.01
N LYS A 155 8.79 9.94 3.01
CA LYS A 155 9.86 8.93 2.99
C LYS A 155 11.19 9.45 2.42
N PHE A 156 11.12 10.45 1.56
CA PHE A 156 12.29 11.06 0.95
C PHE A 156 12.35 12.55 1.33
N GLY A 157 13.55 13.05 1.51
CA GLY A 157 13.83 14.46 1.76
C GLY A 157 15.32 14.69 1.62
N VAL A 158 15.72 15.52 0.67
CA VAL A 158 17.13 15.91 0.46
C VAL A 158 17.64 16.70 1.67
N ASN A 159 16.75 17.43 2.34
CA ASN A 159 17.03 18.15 3.58
C ASN A 159 16.03 17.75 4.65
N LYS A 160 16.51 17.55 5.89
CA LYS A 160 15.68 17.21 7.08
C LYS A 160 14.67 18.29 7.48
N VAL A 161 14.45 19.32 6.65
CA VAL A 161 13.54 20.43 6.90
C VAL A 161 12.11 20.01 6.52
N ALA A 162 11.17 20.13 7.43
CA ALA A 162 9.79 19.63 7.30
C ALA A 162 9.06 20.14 6.04
N ASN A 163 9.25 21.42 5.68
CA ASN A 163 8.59 22.03 4.52
C ASN A 163 9.03 21.45 3.17
N ASN A 164 10.28 20.99 3.06
CA ASN A 164 10.76 20.37 1.82
C ASN A 164 10.14 19.00 1.61
N ARG A 165 9.87 18.23 2.68
CA ARG A 165 9.27 16.89 2.58
C ARG A 165 7.86 16.89 2.01
N LEU A 166 7.07 17.93 2.29
CA LEU A 166 5.72 18.07 1.72
C LEU A 166 5.79 18.25 0.21
N ASN A 167 6.57 19.22 -0.26
CA ASN A 167 6.70 19.52 -1.69
C ASN A 167 7.29 18.33 -2.47
N GLU A 168 8.30 17.67 -1.92
CA GLU A 168 8.89 16.46 -2.50
C GLU A 168 7.88 15.30 -2.57
N SER A 169 7.11 15.10 -1.50
CA SER A 169 6.05 14.08 -1.46
C SER A 169 4.97 14.32 -2.53
N ILE A 170 4.52 15.57 -2.68
CA ILE A 170 3.53 15.96 -3.69
C ILE A 170 4.09 15.78 -5.10
N SER A 171 5.29 16.28 -5.36
CA SER A 171 5.94 16.18 -6.66
C SER A 171 6.13 14.72 -7.09
N LEU A 172 6.65 13.88 -6.20
CA LEU A 172 6.80 12.45 -6.45
C LEU A 172 5.44 11.75 -6.63
N GLY A 173 4.42 12.17 -5.86
CA GLY A 173 3.07 11.65 -6.01
C GLY A 173 2.49 11.92 -7.39
N ILE A 174 2.54 13.16 -7.88
CA ILE A 174 2.07 13.53 -9.22
C ILE A 174 2.88 12.79 -10.30
N SER A 175 4.20 12.72 -10.14
CA SER A 175 5.06 11.95 -11.05
C SER A 175 4.66 10.47 -11.09
N SER A 176 4.30 9.89 -9.95
CA SER A 176 3.85 8.49 -9.87
C SER A 176 2.53 8.25 -10.59
N ILE A 177 1.56 9.17 -10.46
CA ILE A 177 0.29 9.10 -11.21
C ILE A 177 0.54 9.13 -12.73
N ARG A 178 1.48 9.96 -13.19
CA ARG A 178 1.88 10.01 -14.62
C ARG A 178 2.45 8.68 -15.12
N LYS A 179 2.99 7.87 -14.21
CA LYS A 179 3.58 6.55 -14.48
C LYS A 179 2.63 5.39 -14.15
N GLY A 180 1.31 5.62 -14.17
CA GLY A 180 0.30 4.57 -14.06
C GLY A 180 -0.10 4.17 -12.64
N ILE A 181 0.32 4.90 -11.60
CA ILE A 181 -0.17 4.69 -10.24
C ILE A 181 -1.61 5.20 -10.12
N ASN A 182 -2.49 4.42 -9.52
CA ASN A 182 -3.91 4.73 -9.36
C ASN A 182 -4.23 5.32 -7.98
N ILE A 183 -3.47 4.94 -6.94
CA ILE A 183 -3.75 5.27 -5.55
C ILE A 183 -2.50 5.85 -4.89
N LEU A 184 -2.60 7.04 -4.31
CA LEU A 184 -1.56 7.64 -3.47
C LEU A 184 -1.95 7.51 -2.00
N ARG A 185 -1.10 6.85 -1.20
CA ARG A 185 -1.22 6.82 0.26
C ARG A 185 -0.38 7.94 0.85
N VAL A 186 -1.04 8.94 1.45
CA VAL A 186 -0.40 10.19 1.87
C VAL A 186 -0.79 10.59 3.29
N HIS A 187 0.06 11.39 3.95
CA HIS A 187 -0.26 12.02 5.24
C HIS A 187 -0.94 13.38 5.02
N ASP A 188 -0.47 14.15 4.04
CA ASP A 188 -0.88 15.53 3.78
C ASP A 188 -1.97 15.53 2.68
N VAL A 189 -3.19 15.09 3.06
CA VAL A 189 -4.28 14.80 2.12
C VAL A 189 -4.75 16.05 1.39
N LEU A 190 -4.99 17.17 2.12
CA LEU A 190 -5.51 18.39 1.54
C LEU A 190 -4.56 19.01 0.50
N GLU A 191 -3.28 19.07 0.83
CA GLU A 191 -2.24 19.63 -0.02
C GLU A 191 -2.04 18.76 -1.26
N THR A 192 -2.01 17.44 -1.08
CA THR A 192 -1.89 16.49 -2.19
C THR A 192 -3.10 16.57 -3.11
N ARG A 193 -4.31 16.65 -2.57
CA ARG A 193 -5.54 16.78 -3.35
C ARG A 193 -5.55 18.06 -4.18
N ARG A 194 -5.23 19.21 -3.59
CA ARG A 194 -5.15 20.50 -4.29
C ARG A 194 -4.14 20.45 -5.45
N ALA A 195 -2.98 19.87 -5.22
CA ALA A 195 -1.96 19.72 -6.25
C ALA A 195 -2.40 18.82 -7.41
N LEU A 196 -3.09 17.72 -7.10
CA LEU A 196 -3.68 16.83 -8.11
C LEU A 196 -4.78 17.51 -8.91
N ASP A 197 -5.68 18.24 -8.27
CA ASP A 197 -6.75 18.95 -8.94
C ASP A 197 -6.20 20.03 -9.90
N SER A 198 -5.18 20.80 -9.46
CA SER A 198 -4.48 21.76 -10.31
C SER A 198 -3.84 21.10 -11.53
N TRP A 199 -3.13 19.99 -11.33
CA TRP A 199 -2.51 19.23 -12.41
C TRP A 199 -3.53 18.65 -13.40
N LEU A 200 -4.69 18.17 -12.93
CA LEU A 200 -5.76 17.65 -13.80
C LEU A 200 -6.40 18.77 -14.65
N ILE A 201 -6.57 19.98 -14.10
CA ILE A 201 -7.06 21.14 -14.84
C ILE A 201 -6.11 21.49 -15.98
N GLU A 202 -4.81 21.63 -15.71
CA GLU A 202 -3.79 21.91 -16.72
C GLU A 202 -3.80 20.85 -17.83
N ARG A 203 -3.85 19.57 -17.48
CA ARG A 203 -3.88 18.47 -18.46
C ARG A 203 -5.11 18.50 -19.36
N ASN A 204 -6.27 18.90 -18.84
CA ASN A 204 -7.51 18.98 -19.62
C ASN A 204 -7.55 20.21 -20.53
N GLN A 205 -6.80 21.27 -20.23
CA GLN A 205 -6.65 22.45 -21.09
C GLN A 205 -5.68 22.24 -22.26
N LEU A 206 -4.81 21.22 -22.16
CA LEU A 206 -3.82 20.87 -23.19
C LEU A 206 -4.32 19.81 -24.19
N LYS A 207 -5.56 19.30 -24.03
CA LYS A 207 -6.24 18.39 -24.96
C LYS A 207 -7.27 19.13 -25.81
#